data_61b225f7880e9fb4740c06512191d43b
#
_entry.id   61b225f7880e9fb4740c06512191d43b
#
_cell.length_a   1.000
_cell.length_b   1.000
_cell.length_c   1.000
_cell.angle_alpha   90.00
_cell.angle_beta   90.00
_cell.angle_gamma   90.00
#
_symmetry.space_group_name_H-M   'P 1'
#
loop_
_entity.id
_entity.type
_entity.pdbx_description
1 polymer ?
#
loop_
_entity_poly.entity_id
_entity_poly.type
_entity_poly.pdbx_seq_one_letter_code
_entity_poly.pdbx_strand_id
1 'polypeptide(L)'
;MKILLLGEYSNVHNALAQGLRQLGHQVTVASNGDFWKDYPRDIDLKRTAGLRGKISFSLRLLWALPKLRGYDVVQLINPMFVEMKAERLFSLYRYLRKHNKRVFLCAFGMDYYWVNECRTRKPLRYSDFNLGNELRQNEDALKETADWIGTSKERLNKYIAHDCDGIITGLYEYWVCYQPLFPHKTVFIPFPIKMPCPPATIAPIGQKVKIFIGINKSRHAYKGTDVMLAAALRLVEKHTNEVELVKVESVPFAEYQRLMENSDLILDQLYSWM
;
A
#
# COMPACT_ATOMS: atom_id res chain seq x y z
N MET A 1 -23.59 -8.78 4.59
CA MET A 1 -23.27 -8.58 3.15
C MET A 1 -22.22 -9.60 2.73
N LYS A 2 -22.14 -9.88 1.43
CA LYS A 2 -21.11 -10.71 0.82
C LYS A 2 -20.08 -9.80 0.15
N ILE A 3 -18.83 -9.84 0.61
CA ILE A 3 -17.79 -8.87 0.23
C ILE A 3 -16.59 -9.61 -0.33
N LEU A 4 -16.08 -9.14 -1.49
CA LEU A 4 -14.84 -9.59 -2.11
C LEU A 4 -13.78 -8.49 -1.98
N LEU A 5 -12.65 -8.82 -1.37
CA LEU A 5 -11.46 -7.97 -1.31
C LEU A 5 -10.42 -8.55 -2.27
N LEU A 6 -10.11 -7.83 -3.34
CA LEU A 6 -9.27 -8.32 -4.43
C LEU A 6 -7.93 -7.57 -4.51
N GLY A 7 -6.84 -8.31 -4.37
CA GLY A 7 -5.48 -7.82 -4.19
C GLY A 7 -5.12 -7.61 -2.72
N GLU A 8 -3.85 -7.40 -2.43
CA GLU A 8 -3.33 -7.15 -1.09
C GLU A 8 -2.08 -6.27 -1.15
N TYR A 9 -2.05 -5.24 -0.32
CA TYR A 9 -0.86 -4.44 -0.04
C TYR A 9 -0.77 -4.16 1.47
N SER A 10 0.38 -4.43 2.05
CA SER A 10 0.72 -4.05 3.43
C SER A 10 -0.32 -4.47 4.48
N ASN A 11 -0.95 -5.64 4.32
CA ASN A 11 -1.94 -6.20 5.24
C ASN A 11 -3.30 -5.46 5.28
N VAL A 12 -3.57 -4.56 4.34
CA VAL A 12 -4.79 -3.72 4.39
C VAL A 12 -6.05 -4.55 4.20
N HIS A 13 -6.13 -5.37 3.13
CA HIS A 13 -7.33 -6.19 2.89
C HIS A 13 -7.49 -7.32 3.91
N ASN A 14 -6.41 -7.94 4.37
CA ASN A 14 -6.50 -8.96 5.41
C ASN A 14 -6.98 -8.36 6.75
N ALA A 15 -6.46 -7.21 7.16
CA ALA A 15 -6.91 -6.52 8.36
C ALA A 15 -8.40 -6.09 8.25
N LEU A 16 -8.79 -5.53 7.10
CA LEU A 16 -10.18 -5.17 6.81
C LEU A 16 -11.11 -6.40 6.86
N ALA A 17 -10.66 -7.53 6.27
CA ALA A 17 -11.44 -8.77 6.29
C ALA A 17 -11.68 -9.27 7.70
N GLN A 18 -10.68 -9.19 8.58
CA GLN A 18 -10.83 -9.60 9.98
C GLN A 18 -11.90 -8.76 10.68
N GLY A 19 -11.84 -7.44 10.57
CA GLY A 19 -12.84 -6.54 11.17
C GLY A 19 -14.25 -6.75 10.60
N LEU A 20 -14.39 -6.87 9.27
CA LEU A 20 -15.69 -7.10 8.64
C LEU A 20 -16.29 -8.45 9.02
N ARG A 21 -15.48 -9.51 9.18
CA ARG A 21 -15.94 -10.83 9.65
C ARG A 21 -16.44 -10.76 11.10
N GLN A 22 -15.77 -9.99 11.98
CA GLN A 22 -16.24 -9.74 13.35
C GLN A 22 -17.58 -9.03 13.38
N LEU A 23 -17.87 -8.20 12.39
CA LEU A 23 -19.17 -7.53 12.20
C LEU A 23 -20.24 -8.44 11.53
N GLY A 24 -19.97 -9.73 11.33
CA GLY A 24 -20.91 -10.70 10.79
C GLY A 24 -21.03 -10.68 9.26
N HIS A 25 -20.08 -10.08 8.52
CA HIS A 25 -20.07 -10.11 7.06
C HIS A 25 -19.37 -11.36 6.51
N GLN A 26 -19.85 -11.85 5.36
CA GLN A 26 -19.17 -12.91 4.61
C GLN A 26 -18.10 -12.27 3.73
N VAL A 27 -16.82 -12.44 4.08
CA VAL A 27 -15.70 -11.79 3.39
C VAL A 27 -14.79 -12.83 2.76
N THR A 28 -14.49 -12.63 1.47
CA THR A 28 -13.51 -13.41 0.72
C THR A 28 -12.35 -12.51 0.33
N VAL A 29 -11.13 -12.91 0.69
CA VAL A 29 -9.89 -12.27 0.26
C VAL A 29 -9.28 -13.08 -0.88
N ALA A 30 -9.07 -12.46 -2.04
CA ALA A 30 -8.42 -13.07 -3.19
C ALA A 30 -7.17 -12.26 -3.56
N SER A 31 -5.97 -12.80 -3.33
CA SER A 31 -4.72 -12.04 -3.51
C SER A 31 -3.51 -12.93 -3.76
N ASN A 32 -2.37 -12.32 -4.04
CA ASN A 32 -1.06 -12.98 -4.05
C ASN A 32 -0.38 -12.99 -2.66
N GLY A 33 -1.01 -12.43 -1.62
CA GLY A 33 -0.50 -12.33 -0.26
C GLY A 33 0.56 -11.25 -0.05
N ASP A 34 0.70 -10.27 -0.97
CA ASP A 34 1.75 -9.25 -0.95
C ASP A 34 3.17 -9.85 -0.98
N PHE A 35 3.39 -10.72 -1.96
CA PHE A 35 4.67 -11.37 -2.28
C PHE A 35 5.27 -12.19 -1.12
N TRP A 36 6.41 -11.76 -0.59
CA TRP A 36 7.16 -12.47 0.47
C TRP A 36 6.51 -12.37 1.86
N LYS A 37 5.62 -11.41 2.07
CA LYS A 37 4.89 -11.23 3.33
C LYS A 37 3.83 -12.30 3.56
N ASP A 38 3.34 -12.90 2.48
CA ASP A 38 2.45 -14.06 2.43
C ASP A 38 1.23 -13.97 3.34
N TYR A 39 0.56 -12.80 3.34
CA TYR A 39 -0.63 -12.56 4.16
C TYR A 39 -1.75 -13.58 3.87
N PRO A 40 -2.56 -13.93 4.89
CA PRO A 40 -3.68 -14.86 4.74
C PRO A 40 -4.68 -14.44 3.67
N ARG A 41 -5.17 -15.40 2.91
CA ARG A 41 -6.16 -15.23 1.84
C ARG A 41 -7.01 -16.48 1.64
N ASP A 42 -8.22 -16.31 1.12
CA ASP A 42 -9.14 -17.42 0.85
C ASP A 42 -8.94 -17.99 -0.56
N ILE A 43 -8.58 -17.13 -1.52
CA ILE A 43 -8.27 -17.52 -2.90
C ILE A 43 -6.84 -17.10 -3.22
N ASP A 44 -5.96 -18.07 -3.41
CA ASP A 44 -4.56 -17.81 -3.75
C ASP A 44 -4.38 -17.48 -5.24
N LEU A 45 -4.00 -16.23 -5.52
CA LEU A 45 -3.66 -15.71 -6.84
C LEU A 45 -2.17 -15.45 -7.00
N LYS A 46 -1.32 -16.09 -6.20
CA LYS A 46 0.14 -15.96 -6.28
C LYS A 46 0.65 -16.48 -7.62
N ARG A 47 1.49 -15.69 -8.25
CA ARG A 47 2.18 -16.05 -9.49
C ARG A 47 3.64 -16.38 -9.21
N THR A 48 4.09 -17.56 -9.63
CA THR A 48 5.49 -17.93 -9.62
C THR A 48 6.18 -17.55 -10.92
N ALA A 49 7.49 -17.39 -10.90
CA ALA A 49 8.29 -17.03 -12.07
C ALA A 49 8.30 -18.14 -13.16
N GLY A 50 8.64 -17.75 -14.37
CA GLY A 50 8.81 -18.67 -15.49
C GLY A 50 7.52 -19.09 -16.20
N LEU A 51 7.64 -19.93 -17.23
CA LEU A 51 6.52 -20.36 -18.08
C LEU A 51 5.52 -21.24 -17.32
N ARG A 52 6.04 -22.19 -16.51
CA ARG A 52 5.20 -23.07 -15.66
C ARG A 52 4.37 -22.24 -14.68
N GLY A 53 4.95 -21.19 -14.08
CA GLY A 53 4.25 -20.27 -13.20
C GLY A 53 3.14 -19.48 -13.91
N LYS A 54 3.37 -19.06 -15.16
CA LYS A 54 2.35 -18.40 -15.98
C LYS A 54 1.16 -19.32 -16.27
N ILE A 55 1.42 -20.57 -16.64
CA ILE A 55 0.38 -21.58 -16.93
C ILE A 55 -0.42 -21.89 -15.66
N SER A 56 0.26 -22.23 -14.56
CA SER A 56 -0.36 -22.52 -13.27
C SER A 56 -1.22 -21.35 -12.78
N PHE A 57 -0.73 -20.12 -12.88
CA PHE A 57 -1.50 -18.93 -12.54
C PHE A 57 -2.75 -18.77 -13.41
N SER A 58 -2.64 -18.98 -14.74
CA SER A 58 -3.79 -18.88 -15.65
C SER A 58 -4.86 -19.92 -15.31
N LEU A 59 -4.47 -21.15 -15.01
CA LEU A 59 -5.40 -22.19 -14.57
C LEU A 59 -6.07 -21.86 -13.23
N ARG A 60 -5.30 -21.38 -12.24
CA ARG A 60 -5.85 -20.93 -10.95
C ARG A 60 -6.83 -19.78 -11.12
N LEU A 61 -6.51 -18.81 -11.97
CA LEU A 61 -7.41 -17.68 -12.25
C LEU A 61 -8.70 -18.16 -12.92
N LEU A 62 -8.64 -19.04 -13.91
CA LEU A 62 -9.82 -19.63 -14.54
C LEU A 62 -10.69 -20.37 -13.52
N TRP A 63 -10.10 -21.17 -12.63
CA TRP A 63 -10.80 -21.83 -11.55
C TRP A 63 -11.38 -20.86 -10.50
N ALA A 64 -10.73 -19.71 -10.30
CA ALA A 64 -11.18 -18.68 -9.38
C ALA A 64 -12.35 -17.85 -9.95
N LEU A 65 -12.44 -17.65 -11.27
CA LEU A 65 -13.46 -16.77 -11.89
C LEU A 65 -14.90 -17.04 -11.40
N PRO A 66 -15.40 -18.30 -11.33
CA PRO A 66 -16.74 -18.55 -10.80
C PRO A 66 -16.93 -18.12 -9.35
N LYS A 67 -15.84 -18.06 -8.58
CA LYS A 67 -15.84 -17.67 -7.16
C LYS A 67 -15.75 -16.15 -6.96
N LEU A 68 -15.42 -15.38 -8.01
CA LEU A 68 -15.33 -13.90 -7.96
C LEU A 68 -16.65 -13.21 -8.35
N ARG A 69 -17.79 -13.90 -8.24
CA ARG A 69 -19.13 -13.41 -8.61
C ARG A 69 -20.15 -13.52 -7.48
N GLY A 70 -21.20 -12.70 -7.57
CA GLY A 70 -22.33 -12.75 -6.63
C GLY A 70 -22.06 -12.05 -5.31
N TYR A 71 -21.16 -11.08 -5.31
CA TYR A 71 -20.88 -10.26 -4.15
C TYR A 71 -21.73 -8.99 -4.17
N ASP A 72 -22.09 -8.51 -2.98
CA ASP A 72 -22.72 -7.20 -2.80
C ASP A 72 -21.73 -6.07 -3.05
N VAL A 73 -20.48 -6.30 -2.61
CA VAL A 73 -19.35 -5.34 -2.74
C VAL A 73 -18.10 -6.08 -3.20
N VAL A 74 -17.44 -5.51 -4.19
CA VAL A 74 -16.07 -5.85 -4.59
C VAL A 74 -15.18 -4.64 -4.34
N GLN A 75 -14.08 -4.81 -3.63
CA GLN A 75 -13.08 -3.78 -3.40
C GLN A 75 -11.76 -4.19 -4.06
N LEU A 76 -11.29 -3.37 -5.00
CA LEU A 76 -10.01 -3.56 -5.68
C LEU A 76 -8.93 -2.79 -4.91
N ILE A 77 -7.85 -3.45 -4.51
CA ILE A 77 -6.77 -2.80 -3.73
C ILE A 77 -6.09 -1.64 -4.49
N ASN A 78 -6.07 -1.74 -5.82
CA ASN A 78 -5.38 -0.84 -6.73
C ASN A 78 -5.85 -1.14 -8.17
N PRO A 79 -5.63 -0.30 -9.18
CA PRO A 79 -5.94 -0.65 -10.57
C PRO A 79 -5.27 -1.92 -11.07
N MET A 80 -4.10 -2.26 -10.53
CA MET A 80 -3.38 -3.50 -10.81
C MET A 80 -3.71 -4.60 -9.78
N PHE A 81 -4.97 -4.81 -9.50
CA PHE A 81 -5.52 -5.66 -8.43
C PHE A 81 -5.20 -7.16 -8.54
N VAL A 82 -4.67 -7.62 -9.67
CA VAL A 82 -4.11 -8.97 -9.86
C VAL A 82 -2.81 -8.85 -10.66
N GLU A 83 -1.85 -9.73 -10.39
CA GLU A 83 -0.51 -9.72 -11.01
C GLU A 83 -0.54 -10.15 -12.48
N MET A 84 -1.14 -9.30 -13.32
CA MET A 84 -1.34 -9.49 -14.77
C MET A 84 -0.95 -8.23 -15.54
N LYS A 85 -0.78 -8.39 -16.86
CA LYS A 85 -0.68 -7.23 -17.76
C LYS A 85 -1.98 -6.42 -17.73
N ALA A 86 -1.88 -5.10 -17.74
CA ALA A 86 -3.03 -4.19 -17.69
C ALA A 86 -4.07 -4.48 -18.78
N GLU A 87 -3.62 -4.84 -19.99
CA GLU A 87 -4.51 -5.19 -21.12
C GLU A 87 -5.49 -6.33 -20.79
N ARG A 88 -5.06 -7.30 -20.00
CA ARG A 88 -5.90 -8.43 -19.58
C ARG A 88 -6.82 -8.06 -18.42
N LEU A 89 -6.39 -7.12 -17.57
CA LEU A 89 -7.20 -6.66 -16.44
C LEU A 89 -8.47 -5.93 -16.86
N PHE A 90 -8.52 -5.29 -18.04
CA PHE A 90 -9.77 -4.74 -18.57
C PHE A 90 -10.88 -5.79 -18.67
N SER A 91 -10.56 -6.98 -19.17
CA SER A 91 -11.55 -8.06 -19.31
C SER A 91 -11.96 -8.62 -17.94
N LEU A 92 -11.03 -8.77 -17.01
CA LEU A 92 -11.34 -9.21 -15.66
C LEU A 92 -12.16 -8.16 -14.89
N TYR A 93 -11.84 -6.88 -15.02
CA TYR A 93 -12.63 -5.80 -14.44
C TYR A 93 -14.07 -5.79 -14.97
N ARG A 94 -14.26 -5.87 -16.30
CA ARG A 94 -15.60 -5.97 -16.91
C ARG A 94 -16.36 -7.20 -16.41
N TYR A 95 -15.69 -8.33 -16.23
CA TYR A 95 -16.29 -9.50 -15.63
C TYR A 95 -16.77 -9.22 -14.20
N LEU A 96 -15.96 -8.60 -13.36
CA LEU A 96 -16.35 -8.22 -11.98
C LEU A 96 -17.55 -7.26 -11.97
N ARG A 97 -17.54 -6.24 -12.82
CA ARG A 97 -18.67 -5.30 -12.95
C ARG A 97 -19.97 -5.98 -13.36
N LYS A 98 -19.90 -6.93 -14.28
CA LYS A 98 -21.09 -7.65 -14.79
C LYS A 98 -21.70 -8.58 -13.75
N HIS A 99 -20.89 -9.18 -12.87
CA HIS A 99 -21.34 -10.29 -12.01
C HIS A 99 -21.44 -9.94 -10.52
N ASN A 100 -21.22 -8.68 -10.14
CA ASN A 100 -21.33 -8.21 -8.77
C ASN A 100 -22.15 -6.92 -8.72
N LYS A 101 -22.67 -6.57 -7.53
CA LYS A 101 -23.57 -5.40 -7.41
C LYS A 101 -22.83 -4.08 -7.48
N ARG A 102 -21.74 -3.95 -6.72
CA ARG A 102 -20.91 -2.71 -6.65
C ARG A 102 -19.44 -3.04 -6.67
N VAL A 103 -18.65 -2.20 -7.35
CA VAL A 103 -17.19 -2.32 -7.42
C VAL A 103 -16.55 -0.99 -7.05
N PHE A 104 -15.71 -1.03 -6.02
CA PHE A 104 -14.96 0.12 -5.52
C PHE A 104 -13.48 -0.01 -5.90
N LEU A 105 -12.89 1.11 -6.31
CA LEU A 105 -11.45 1.23 -6.51
C LEU A 105 -10.81 1.78 -5.23
N CYS A 106 -9.77 1.11 -4.73
CA CYS A 106 -8.91 1.70 -3.72
C CYS A 106 -7.67 2.30 -4.38
N ALA A 107 -7.35 3.52 -4.01
CA ALA A 107 -6.09 4.17 -4.31
C ALA A 107 -5.12 3.90 -3.15
N PHE A 108 -4.58 2.66 -3.12
CA PHE A 108 -3.73 2.16 -2.04
C PHE A 108 -2.36 1.77 -2.58
N GLY A 109 -1.64 2.71 -3.15
CA GLY A 109 -0.31 2.49 -3.68
C GLY A 109 -0.09 3.19 -5.01
N MET A 110 1.02 2.83 -5.66
CA MET A 110 1.42 3.43 -6.93
C MET A 110 0.37 3.23 -8.01
N ASP A 111 -0.09 4.33 -8.63
CA ASP A 111 -1.04 4.34 -9.72
C ASP A 111 -0.87 5.57 -10.62
N TYR A 112 -1.64 5.63 -11.70
CA TYR A 112 -1.56 6.74 -12.66
C TYR A 112 -1.84 8.10 -12.02
N TYR A 113 -2.89 8.22 -11.19
CA TYR A 113 -3.28 9.52 -10.63
C TYR A 113 -2.25 10.02 -9.62
N TRP A 114 -1.69 9.13 -8.79
CA TRP A 114 -0.57 9.46 -7.91
C TRP A 114 0.64 9.98 -8.71
N VAL A 115 1.07 9.22 -9.73
CA VAL A 115 2.21 9.61 -10.58
C VAL A 115 1.95 10.93 -11.31
N ASN A 116 0.80 11.04 -11.98
CA ASN A 116 0.48 12.20 -12.81
C ASN A 116 0.31 13.47 -11.98
N GLU A 117 -0.49 13.42 -10.92
CA GLU A 117 -0.80 14.60 -10.11
C GLU A 117 0.43 15.14 -9.37
N CYS A 118 1.26 14.25 -8.82
CA CYS A 118 2.50 14.66 -8.17
C CYS A 118 3.53 15.25 -9.16
N ARG A 119 3.49 14.86 -10.43
CA ARG A 119 4.38 15.40 -11.46
C ARG A 119 3.85 16.69 -12.10
N THR A 120 2.57 16.85 -12.21
CA THR A 120 1.95 17.99 -12.94
C THR A 120 1.45 19.07 -11.99
N ARG A 121 0.39 18.77 -11.22
CA ARG A 121 -0.25 19.70 -10.29
C ARG A 121 0.54 19.90 -9.00
N LYS A 122 1.30 18.90 -8.58
CA LYS A 122 2.12 18.87 -7.35
C LYS A 122 1.34 19.31 -6.11
N PRO A 123 0.27 18.58 -5.77
CA PRO A 123 -0.62 18.95 -4.66
C PRO A 123 0.07 18.91 -3.30
N LEU A 124 1.22 18.27 -3.21
CA LEU A 124 2.03 18.12 -2.02
C LEU A 124 3.40 18.77 -2.22
N ARG A 125 3.95 19.34 -1.14
CA ARG A 125 5.28 19.92 -1.16
C ARG A 125 6.38 18.93 -1.53
N TYR A 126 6.16 17.66 -1.23
CA TYR A 126 7.05 16.54 -1.58
C TYR A 126 6.26 15.24 -1.75
N SER A 127 6.75 14.40 -2.63
CA SER A 127 6.20 13.09 -2.95
C SER A 127 7.29 12.16 -3.52
N ASP A 128 6.90 11.00 -4.02
CA ASP A 128 7.78 10.12 -4.81
C ASP A 128 8.34 10.81 -6.06
N PHE A 129 7.66 11.85 -6.56
CA PHE A 129 7.92 12.46 -7.87
C PHE A 129 8.36 13.92 -7.82
N ASN A 130 8.18 14.62 -6.68
CA ASN A 130 8.58 16.00 -6.54
C ASN A 130 9.17 16.32 -5.18
N LEU A 131 10.01 17.36 -5.15
CA LEU A 131 10.48 18.04 -3.96
C LEU A 131 10.30 19.55 -4.20
N GLY A 132 9.34 20.15 -3.54
CA GLY A 132 8.86 21.49 -3.90
C GLY A 132 8.35 21.51 -5.35
N ASN A 133 8.86 22.45 -6.14
CA ASN A 133 8.52 22.59 -7.56
C ASN A 133 9.37 21.73 -8.49
N GLU A 134 10.42 21.08 -7.98
CA GLU A 134 11.33 20.28 -8.78
C GLU A 134 10.86 18.82 -8.87
N LEU A 135 11.01 18.23 -10.05
CA LEU A 135 10.74 16.81 -10.25
C LEU A 135 11.95 15.99 -9.82
N ARG A 136 11.69 14.92 -9.10
CA ARG A 136 12.72 13.94 -8.73
C ARG A 136 13.25 13.23 -9.98
N GLN A 137 14.57 13.07 -10.05
CA GLN A 137 15.28 12.43 -11.15
C GLN A 137 15.91 11.08 -10.75
N ASN A 138 15.58 10.57 -9.56
CA ASN A 138 16.06 9.28 -9.11
C ASN A 138 15.42 8.13 -9.93
N GLU A 139 16.12 7.02 -10.01
CA GLU A 139 15.75 5.86 -10.82
C GLU A 139 14.31 5.37 -10.58
N ASP A 140 13.88 5.29 -9.32
CA ASP A 140 12.52 4.85 -8.98
C ASP A 140 11.46 5.81 -9.54
N ALA A 141 11.63 7.11 -9.42
CA ALA A 141 10.68 8.11 -9.94
C ALA A 141 10.58 8.05 -11.46
N LEU A 142 11.71 7.88 -12.15
CA LEU A 142 11.74 7.76 -13.61
C LEU A 142 11.10 6.45 -14.09
N LYS A 143 11.41 5.34 -13.41
CA LYS A 143 10.85 4.03 -13.70
C LYS A 143 9.32 4.00 -13.53
N GLU A 144 8.82 4.47 -12.38
CA GLU A 144 7.38 4.51 -12.13
C GLU A 144 6.67 5.46 -13.11
N THR A 145 7.31 6.56 -13.47
CA THR A 145 6.80 7.46 -14.52
C THR A 145 6.64 6.73 -15.86
N ALA A 146 7.68 6.02 -16.29
CA ALA A 146 7.64 5.28 -17.55
C ALA A 146 6.65 4.11 -17.53
N ASP A 147 6.44 3.50 -16.35
CA ASP A 147 5.51 2.40 -16.14
C ASP A 147 4.04 2.84 -16.21
N TRP A 148 3.73 4.06 -15.79
CA TRP A 148 2.35 4.53 -15.69
C TRP A 148 1.95 5.49 -16.82
N ILE A 149 2.77 6.48 -17.16
CA ILE A 149 2.39 7.53 -18.10
C ILE A 149 2.48 7.05 -19.56
N GLY A 150 1.43 7.27 -20.35
CA GLY A 150 1.34 6.86 -21.75
C GLY A 150 1.09 5.36 -21.98
N THR A 151 0.88 4.59 -20.93
CA THR A 151 0.85 3.12 -20.98
C THR A 151 -0.57 2.53 -20.89
N SER A 152 -0.67 1.22 -20.99
CA SER A 152 -1.92 0.50 -20.73
C SER A 152 -2.36 0.55 -19.26
N LYS A 153 -1.43 0.75 -18.31
CA LYS A 153 -1.77 0.94 -16.90
C LYS A 153 -2.51 2.26 -16.67
N GLU A 154 -2.08 3.36 -17.33
CA GLU A 154 -2.83 4.63 -17.34
C GLU A 154 -4.23 4.44 -17.83
N ARG A 155 -4.38 3.83 -19.03
CA ARG A 155 -5.70 3.60 -19.64
C ARG A 155 -6.61 2.77 -18.73
N LEU A 156 -6.07 1.73 -18.10
CA LEU A 156 -6.80 0.88 -17.17
C LEU A 156 -7.24 1.67 -15.93
N ASN A 157 -6.35 2.41 -15.30
CA ASN A 157 -6.67 3.20 -14.12
C ASN A 157 -7.75 4.23 -14.40
N LYS A 158 -7.61 4.99 -15.50
CA LYS A 158 -8.64 5.92 -15.97
C LYS A 158 -9.99 5.24 -16.19
N TYR A 159 -9.99 4.11 -16.89
CA TYR A 159 -11.21 3.34 -17.15
C TYR A 159 -11.89 2.91 -15.85
N ILE A 160 -11.15 2.29 -14.92
CA ILE A 160 -11.71 1.85 -13.64
C ILE A 160 -12.19 3.05 -12.81
N ALA A 161 -11.39 4.11 -12.69
CA ALA A 161 -11.74 5.28 -11.90
C ALA A 161 -13.02 5.98 -12.38
N HIS A 162 -13.27 6.02 -13.70
CA HIS A 162 -14.51 6.56 -14.26
C HIS A 162 -15.72 5.63 -14.06
N ASP A 163 -15.54 4.31 -14.24
CA ASP A 163 -16.64 3.33 -14.27
C ASP A 163 -17.03 2.79 -12.87
N CYS A 164 -16.12 2.73 -11.90
CA CYS A 164 -16.40 2.18 -10.57
C CYS A 164 -17.46 2.98 -9.79
N ASP A 165 -18.11 2.34 -8.81
CA ASP A 165 -19.16 2.94 -7.99
C ASP A 165 -18.63 3.92 -6.94
N GLY A 166 -17.35 3.83 -6.58
CA GLY A 166 -16.69 4.77 -5.67
C GLY A 166 -15.20 4.50 -5.58
N ILE A 167 -14.47 5.49 -5.06
CA ILE A 167 -13.03 5.47 -4.87
C ILE A 167 -12.72 5.65 -3.39
N ILE A 168 -11.93 4.76 -2.84
CA ILE A 168 -11.51 4.80 -1.44
C ILE A 168 -10.02 5.15 -1.40
N THR A 169 -9.67 6.17 -0.63
CA THR A 169 -8.29 6.58 -0.41
C THR A 169 -7.92 6.36 1.05
N GLY A 170 -6.81 5.67 1.31
CA GLY A 170 -6.39 5.29 2.66
C GLY A 170 -5.40 6.26 3.31
N LEU A 171 -4.69 7.04 2.49
CA LEU A 171 -3.73 8.05 2.91
C LEU A 171 -4.10 9.41 2.29
N TYR A 172 -3.78 10.48 3.00
CA TYR A 172 -4.03 11.84 2.54
C TYR A 172 -3.38 12.15 1.19
N GLU A 173 -2.19 11.62 0.97
CA GLU A 173 -1.45 11.79 -0.28
C GLU A 173 -2.19 11.25 -1.51
N TYR A 174 -2.89 10.13 -1.39
CA TYR A 174 -3.74 9.62 -2.48
C TYR A 174 -5.05 10.41 -2.60
N TRP A 175 -5.60 10.84 -1.47
CA TRP A 175 -6.84 11.61 -1.45
C TRP A 175 -6.71 12.92 -2.23
N VAL A 176 -5.63 13.68 -2.05
CA VAL A 176 -5.41 14.95 -2.78
C VAL A 176 -5.23 14.77 -4.28
N CYS A 177 -4.89 13.55 -4.73
CA CYS A 177 -4.76 13.23 -6.16
C CYS A 177 -6.08 12.82 -6.81
N TYR A 178 -6.99 12.21 -6.05
CA TYR A 178 -8.25 11.69 -6.58
C TYR A 178 -9.44 12.62 -6.34
N GLN A 179 -9.56 13.19 -5.15
CA GLN A 179 -10.74 13.97 -4.74
C GLN A 179 -11.06 15.15 -5.67
N PRO A 180 -10.09 15.95 -6.14
CA PRO A 180 -10.39 17.05 -7.06
C PRO A 180 -10.89 16.63 -8.44
N LEU A 181 -10.53 15.39 -8.87
CA LEU A 181 -10.95 14.84 -10.15
C LEU A 181 -12.25 14.04 -10.07
N PHE A 182 -12.55 13.47 -8.92
CA PHE A 182 -13.73 12.65 -8.65
C PHE A 182 -14.44 13.05 -7.34
N PRO A 183 -14.85 14.32 -7.18
CA PRO A 183 -15.32 14.84 -5.89
C PRO A 183 -16.57 14.13 -5.34
N HIS A 184 -17.42 13.60 -6.23
CA HIS A 184 -18.68 12.97 -5.82
C HIS A 184 -18.58 11.48 -5.49
N LYS A 185 -17.44 10.85 -5.72
CA LYS A 185 -17.26 9.42 -5.45
C LYS A 185 -15.97 9.05 -4.76
N THR A 186 -15.13 10.00 -4.39
CA THR A 186 -13.90 9.76 -3.61
C THR A 186 -14.17 9.99 -2.12
N VAL A 187 -13.86 8.99 -1.31
CA VAL A 187 -14.00 9.04 0.14
C VAL A 187 -12.65 8.70 0.79
N PHE A 188 -12.28 9.47 1.81
CA PHE A 188 -11.11 9.18 2.62
C PHE A 188 -11.51 8.24 3.76
N ILE A 189 -10.96 7.04 3.79
CA ILE A 189 -11.12 6.05 4.85
C ILE A 189 -9.73 5.55 5.23
N PRO A 190 -9.21 5.89 6.42
CA PRO A 190 -7.88 5.47 6.85
C PRO A 190 -7.69 3.95 6.78
N PHE A 191 -6.45 3.52 6.57
CA PHE A 191 -6.14 2.10 6.52
C PHE A 191 -6.55 1.39 7.82
N PRO A 192 -7.19 0.22 7.72
CA PRO A 192 -7.51 -0.57 8.89
C PRO A 192 -6.21 -1.12 9.50
N ILE A 193 -6.07 -0.92 10.80
CA ILE A 193 -4.97 -1.45 11.59
C ILE A 193 -5.50 -2.36 12.69
N LYS A 194 -4.75 -3.43 12.99
CA LYS A 194 -5.01 -4.23 14.18
C LYS A 194 -4.39 -3.49 15.37
N MET A 195 -5.23 -2.99 16.26
CA MET A 195 -4.74 -2.37 17.49
C MET A 195 -4.09 -3.44 18.37
N PRO A 196 -2.85 -3.21 18.85
CA PRO A 196 -2.27 -4.06 19.88
C PRO A 196 -3.08 -3.93 21.17
N CYS A 197 -3.26 -5.02 21.87
CA CYS A 197 -3.87 -5.03 23.19
C CYS A 197 -2.93 -5.79 24.13
N PRO A 198 -2.48 -5.20 25.23
CA PRO A 198 -2.74 -3.85 25.76
C PRO A 198 -1.96 -2.74 25.05
N PRO A 199 -2.30 -1.46 25.28
CA PRO A 199 -1.50 -0.34 24.79
C PRO A 199 -0.08 -0.44 25.34
N ALA A 200 0.90 0.03 24.54
CA ALA A 200 2.30 0.03 24.93
C ALA A 200 2.47 0.74 26.29
N THR A 201 3.17 0.12 27.20
CA THR A 201 3.57 0.74 28.47
C THR A 201 4.63 1.80 28.18
N ILE A 202 4.43 3.00 28.72
CA ILE A 202 5.45 4.06 28.67
C ILE A 202 6.70 3.54 29.41
N ALA A 203 7.87 3.75 28.82
CA ALA A 203 9.13 3.35 29.43
C ALA A 203 9.26 3.89 30.87
N PRO A 204 9.79 3.11 31.82
CA PRO A 204 10.01 3.56 33.19
C PRO A 204 10.96 4.77 33.23
N ILE A 205 10.67 5.72 34.12
CA ILE A 205 11.54 6.89 34.32
C ILE A 205 12.94 6.40 34.75
N GLY A 206 13.98 6.89 34.04
CA GLY A 206 15.39 6.55 34.31
C GLY A 206 16.02 5.55 33.33
N GLN A 207 15.27 5.03 32.37
CA GLN A 207 15.84 4.29 31.21
C GLN A 207 16.10 5.21 30.03
N LYS A 208 17.11 4.86 29.21
CA LYS A 208 17.36 5.58 27.97
C LYS A 208 16.19 5.47 27.01
N VAL A 209 15.82 6.57 26.39
CA VAL A 209 14.82 6.58 25.31
C VAL A 209 15.41 5.92 24.06
N LYS A 210 14.79 4.84 23.60
CA LYS A 210 15.22 4.10 22.42
C LYS A 210 14.54 4.64 21.17
N ILE A 211 15.35 5.18 20.26
CA ILE A 211 14.89 5.68 18.95
C ILE A 211 15.18 4.62 17.90
N PHE A 212 14.13 4.06 17.31
CA PHE A 212 14.23 3.10 16.22
C PHE A 212 14.29 3.81 14.86
N ILE A 213 15.20 3.37 13.99
CA ILE A 213 15.24 3.76 12.58
C ILE A 213 15.49 2.54 11.69
N GLY A 214 14.50 2.21 10.85
CA GLY A 214 14.60 1.14 9.85
C GLY A 214 15.09 1.68 8.52
N ILE A 215 16.25 1.20 8.03
CA ILE A 215 16.86 1.65 6.79
C ILE A 215 16.61 0.65 5.67
N ASN A 216 15.90 1.11 4.63
CA ASN A 216 15.85 0.42 3.35
C ASN A 216 16.77 1.14 2.35
N LYS A 217 17.87 0.50 1.96
CA LYS A 217 18.89 1.09 1.08
C LYS A 217 18.34 1.58 -0.25
N SER A 218 17.37 0.89 -0.83
CA SER A 218 16.78 1.26 -2.11
C SER A 218 15.83 2.47 -2.02
N ARG A 219 15.39 2.86 -0.81
CA ARG A 219 14.42 3.94 -0.59
C ARG A 219 14.89 5.03 0.36
N HIS A 220 16.17 5.03 0.76
CA HIS A 220 16.67 5.95 1.80
C HIS A 220 16.52 7.42 1.41
N ALA A 221 16.88 7.81 0.19
CA ALA A 221 16.74 9.17 -0.31
C ALA A 221 15.27 9.60 -0.45
N TYR A 222 14.41 8.68 -0.86
CA TYR A 222 12.97 8.88 -0.98
C TYR A 222 12.32 9.11 0.38
N LYS A 223 12.65 8.29 1.38
CA LYS A 223 12.12 8.42 2.74
C LYS A 223 12.76 9.55 3.54
N GLY A 224 13.89 10.12 3.10
CA GLY A 224 14.69 11.08 3.86
C GLY A 224 15.38 10.45 5.07
N THR A 225 15.67 9.16 4.99
CA THR A 225 16.26 8.37 6.09
C THR A 225 17.66 8.86 6.44
N ASP A 226 18.43 9.37 5.48
CA ASP A 226 19.74 9.99 5.66
C ASP A 226 19.66 11.21 6.55
N VAL A 227 18.68 12.08 6.34
CA VAL A 227 18.44 13.29 7.14
C VAL A 227 18.04 12.92 8.57
N MET A 228 17.08 11.97 8.70
CA MET A 228 16.63 11.48 10.01
C MET A 228 17.75 10.81 10.78
N LEU A 229 18.56 9.97 10.12
CA LEU A 229 19.71 9.31 10.74
C LEU A 229 20.75 10.33 11.24
N ALA A 230 21.08 11.31 10.42
CA ALA A 230 22.02 12.38 10.82
C ALA A 230 21.51 13.17 12.04
N ALA A 231 20.22 13.47 12.07
CA ALA A 231 19.59 14.13 13.22
C ALA A 231 19.64 13.26 14.49
N ALA A 232 19.30 11.97 14.35
CA ALA A 232 19.32 11.02 15.47
C ALA A 232 20.73 10.81 16.04
N LEU A 233 21.75 10.72 15.18
CA LEU A 233 23.16 10.61 15.63
C LEU A 233 23.61 11.85 16.41
N ARG A 234 23.29 13.05 15.95
CA ARG A 234 23.57 14.30 16.69
C ARG A 234 22.86 14.36 18.03
N LEU A 235 21.65 13.82 18.12
CA LEU A 235 20.91 13.77 19.37
C LEU A 235 21.58 12.81 20.36
N VAL A 236 21.99 11.62 19.91
CA VAL A 236 22.71 10.64 20.74
C VAL A 236 24.05 11.20 21.25
N GLU A 237 24.82 11.92 20.40
CA GLU A 237 26.06 12.57 20.81
C GLU A 237 25.85 13.59 21.94
N LYS A 238 24.75 14.36 21.90
CA LYS A 238 24.44 15.37 22.91
C LYS A 238 23.87 14.76 24.20
N HIS A 239 23.18 13.61 24.10
CA HIS A 239 22.41 13.00 25.17
C HIS A 239 22.77 11.52 25.37
N THR A 240 24.08 11.24 25.44
CA THR A 240 24.61 9.85 25.50
C THR A 240 24.07 9.01 26.65
N ASN A 241 23.67 9.64 27.76
CA ASN A 241 23.11 8.95 28.94
C ASN A 241 21.58 8.84 28.90
N GLU A 242 20.90 9.54 28.00
CA GLU A 242 19.44 9.65 27.97
C GLU A 242 18.81 8.98 26.73
N VAL A 243 19.58 8.85 25.65
CA VAL A 243 19.09 8.39 24.34
C VAL A 243 19.93 7.24 23.80
N GLU A 244 19.29 6.25 23.20
CA GLU A 244 19.90 5.14 22.48
C GLU A 244 19.31 5.06 21.06
N LEU A 245 20.17 4.90 20.04
CA LEU A 245 19.74 4.71 18.65
C LEU A 245 19.73 3.21 18.29
N VAL A 246 18.56 2.69 17.96
CA VAL A 246 18.35 1.33 17.42
C VAL A 246 18.29 1.43 15.89
N LYS A 247 19.46 1.41 15.27
CA LYS A 247 19.59 1.41 13.80
C LYS A 247 19.44 -0.01 13.28
N VAL A 248 18.46 -0.23 12.37
CA VAL A 248 18.16 -1.54 11.81
C VAL A 248 18.25 -1.50 10.28
N GLU A 249 18.97 -2.46 9.71
CA GLU A 249 19.22 -2.54 8.28
C GLU A 249 19.32 -4.01 7.85
N SER A 250 18.51 -4.41 6.87
CA SER A 250 18.58 -5.74 6.24
C SER A 250 18.46 -6.94 7.23
N VAL A 251 17.59 -6.83 8.21
CA VAL A 251 17.26 -7.94 9.14
C VAL A 251 15.97 -8.67 8.72
N PRO A 252 15.75 -9.92 9.16
CA PRO A 252 14.48 -10.62 8.97
C PRO A 252 13.31 -9.84 9.59
N PHE A 253 12.11 -9.95 8.98
CA PHE A 253 10.95 -9.16 9.39
C PHE A 253 10.54 -9.36 10.86
N ALA A 254 10.61 -10.59 11.37
CA ALA A 254 10.30 -10.88 12.77
C ALA A 254 11.26 -10.16 13.74
N GLU A 255 12.54 -10.08 13.39
CA GLU A 255 13.53 -9.34 14.18
C GLU A 255 13.29 -7.82 14.06
N TYR A 256 12.99 -7.32 12.88
CA TYR A 256 12.61 -5.93 12.64
C TYR A 256 11.44 -5.52 13.55
N GLN A 257 10.36 -6.32 13.57
CA GLN A 257 9.20 -6.07 14.44
C GLN A 257 9.59 -6.08 15.92
N ARG A 258 10.35 -7.07 16.37
CA ARG A 258 10.78 -7.17 17.76
C ARG A 258 11.60 -5.96 18.21
N LEU A 259 12.51 -5.47 17.37
CA LEU A 259 13.32 -4.29 17.65
C LEU A 259 12.48 -3.01 17.67
N MET A 260 11.53 -2.89 16.74
CA MET A 260 10.60 -1.78 16.67
C MET A 260 9.67 -1.73 17.89
N GLU A 261 9.10 -2.88 18.29
CA GLU A 261 8.21 -3.01 19.46
C GLU A 261 8.90 -2.74 20.78
N ASN A 262 10.23 -2.94 20.86
CA ASN A 262 11.05 -2.65 22.04
C ASN A 262 11.68 -1.25 22.03
N SER A 263 11.16 -0.35 21.21
CA SER A 263 11.62 1.02 21.10
C SER A 263 10.52 2.01 21.49
N ASP A 264 10.92 3.17 21.99
CA ASP A 264 10.00 4.19 22.51
C ASP A 264 9.55 5.17 21.42
N LEU A 265 10.38 5.37 20.39
CA LEU A 265 10.15 6.30 19.28
C LEU A 265 10.60 5.68 17.97
N ILE A 266 9.82 5.90 16.90
CA ILE A 266 10.11 5.38 15.57
C ILE A 266 10.29 6.54 14.59
N LEU A 267 11.42 6.55 13.86
CA LEU A 267 11.66 7.40 12.72
C LEU A 267 11.40 6.60 11.44
N ASP A 268 10.22 6.76 10.83
CA ASP A 268 9.86 5.99 9.62
C ASP A 268 10.18 6.73 8.34
N GLN A 269 9.62 7.90 8.14
CA GLN A 269 9.91 8.69 6.94
C GLN A 269 9.64 10.18 7.13
N LEU A 270 10.53 11.00 6.54
CA LEU A 270 10.48 12.46 6.59
C LEU A 270 9.56 13.03 5.49
N TYR A 271 9.59 12.42 4.30
CA TYR A 271 8.89 12.90 3.10
C TYR A 271 7.63 12.07 2.86
N SER A 272 6.65 12.19 3.76
CA SER A 272 5.36 11.50 3.64
C SER A 272 4.22 12.34 4.20
N TRP A 273 3.03 12.08 3.70
CA TRP A 273 1.76 12.69 4.12
C TRP A 273 0.76 11.56 4.43
N MET A 274 0.89 11.00 5.61
CA MET A 274 -0.01 9.94 6.10
C MET A 274 -1.27 10.49 6.75
#